data_30c0bb57407314ba295eb8727988a737
#
_entry.id   30c0bb57407314ba295eb8727988a737
#
_cell.length_a   1.000
_cell.length_b   1.000
_cell.length_c   1.000
_cell.angle_alpha   90.00
_cell.angle_beta   90.00
_cell.angle_gamma   90.00
#
_symmetry.space_group_name_H-M   'P 1'
#
loop_
_entity.id
_entity.type
_entity.pdbx_description
1 polymer ?
#
loop_
_entity_poly.entity_id
_entity_poly.type
_entity_poly.pdbx_seq_one_letter_code
_entity_poly.pdbx_strand_id
1 'polypeptide(L)'
;MPIVRKREIENLEQMNGEEIEAFLEALPAPKEQIEDMFDLIDFRLERQPCNHSLRFAMQFMMENRLNFPKVTSWLNENGGYCDCKVLEEIASKWWAKFDVLEDDED
;
A
#
# COMPACT_ATOMS: atom_id res chain seq x y z
N MET A 1 23.10 5.33 -16.98
CA MET A 1 21.99 6.22 -16.85
C MET A 1 21.23 5.95 -15.57
N PRO A 2 21.01 6.96 -14.78
CA PRO A 2 20.25 6.73 -13.57
C PRO A 2 18.81 6.35 -13.92
N ILE A 3 18.40 5.29 -13.35
CA ILE A 3 17.03 4.85 -13.54
C ILE A 3 16.20 5.54 -12.47
N VAL A 4 15.33 6.42 -12.92
CA VAL A 4 14.40 7.03 -12.00
C VAL A 4 13.34 5.98 -11.72
N ARG A 5 13.34 5.47 -10.51
CA ARG A 5 12.30 4.53 -10.12
C ARG A 5 11.01 5.29 -10.01
N LYS A 6 10.09 4.95 -10.87
CA LYS A 6 8.75 5.49 -10.73
C LYS A 6 8.05 4.74 -9.64
N ARG A 7 7.30 5.45 -8.84
CA ARG A 7 6.46 4.81 -7.85
C ARG A 7 5.41 4.00 -8.59
N GLU A 8 5.37 2.72 -8.30
CA GLU A 8 4.40 1.85 -8.95
C GLU A 8 2.98 2.30 -8.68
N ILE A 9 2.74 2.77 -7.48
CA ILE A 9 1.39 3.16 -7.10
C ILE A 9 0.89 4.37 -7.90
N GLU A 10 1.79 5.23 -8.36
CA GLU A 10 1.40 6.37 -9.18
C GLU A 10 0.92 5.94 -10.55
N ASN A 11 1.40 4.80 -11.03
CA ASN A 11 1.00 4.29 -12.33
C ASN A 11 -0.19 3.34 -12.25
N LEU A 12 -0.62 3.02 -11.04
CA LEU A 12 -1.66 2.02 -10.82
C LEU A 12 -2.94 2.36 -11.56
N GLU A 13 -3.31 3.63 -11.58
CA GLU A 13 -4.53 4.08 -12.21
C GLU A 13 -4.54 3.79 -13.71
N GLN A 14 -3.36 3.79 -14.34
CA GLN A 14 -3.23 3.60 -15.77
C GLN A 14 -2.95 2.16 -16.16
N MET A 15 -2.79 1.27 -15.21
CA MET A 15 -2.47 -0.11 -15.49
C MET A 15 -3.65 -0.85 -16.10
N ASN A 16 -3.36 -1.67 -17.13
CA ASN A 16 -4.37 -2.58 -17.68
C ASN A 16 -4.37 -3.88 -16.89
N GLY A 17 -5.21 -4.85 -17.31
CA GLY A 17 -5.35 -6.09 -16.56
C GLY A 17 -4.06 -6.88 -16.40
N GLU A 18 -3.24 -6.95 -17.46
CA GLU A 18 -1.98 -7.67 -17.37
C GLU A 18 -1.01 -6.99 -16.44
N GLU A 19 -0.96 -5.66 -16.50
CA GLU A 19 -0.07 -4.91 -15.64
C GLU A 19 -0.48 -5.02 -14.19
N ILE A 20 -1.78 -5.04 -13.93
CA ILE A 20 -2.29 -5.21 -12.58
C ILE A 20 -1.91 -6.58 -12.02
N GLU A 21 -2.01 -7.63 -12.84
CA GLU A 21 -1.62 -8.97 -12.39
C GLU A 21 -0.15 -9.00 -12.03
N ALA A 22 0.70 -8.38 -12.85
CA ALA A 22 2.13 -8.31 -12.56
C ALA A 22 2.39 -7.51 -11.30
N PHE A 23 1.66 -6.41 -11.13
CA PHE A 23 1.78 -5.58 -9.95
C PHE A 23 1.44 -6.38 -8.68
N LEU A 24 0.36 -7.13 -8.73
CA LEU A 24 -0.07 -7.91 -7.58
C LEU A 24 0.90 -9.04 -7.25
N GLU A 25 1.48 -9.66 -8.28
CA GLU A 25 2.46 -10.72 -8.06
C GLU A 25 3.75 -10.19 -7.47
N ALA A 26 4.08 -8.95 -7.77
CA ALA A 26 5.31 -8.34 -7.28
C ALA A 26 5.17 -7.70 -5.89
N LEU A 27 3.98 -7.75 -5.32
CA LEU A 27 3.76 -7.17 -3.99
C LEU A 27 4.60 -7.86 -2.93
N PRO A 28 5.01 -7.13 -1.90
CA PRO A 28 5.80 -7.71 -0.81
C PRO A 28 4.97 -8.60 0.12
N ALA A 29 3.65 -8.59 -0.05
CA ALA A 29 2.73 -9.39 0.74
C ALA A 29 1.46 -9.60 -0.09
N PRO A 30 0.63 -10.58 0.26
CA PRO A 30 -0.62 -10.81 -0.48
C PRO A 30 -1.50 -9.57 -0.46
N LYS A 31 -2.25 -9.40 -1.54
CA LYS A 31 -3.15 -8.25 -1.70
C LYS A 31 -4.05 -8.08 -0.48
N GLU A 32 -4.62 -9.16 0.00
CA GLU A 32 -5.54 -9.11 1.15
C GLU A 32 -4.84 -8.58 2.40
N GLN A 33 -3.59 -8.98 2.60
CA GLN A 33 -2.83 -8.51 3.74
C GLN A 33 -2.51 -7.02 3.61
N ILE A 34 -2.17 -6.58 2.41
CA ILE A 34 -1.90 -5.17 2.19
C ILE A 34 -3.14 -4.35 2.49
N GLU A 35 -4.31 -4.81 2.05
CA GLU A 35 -5.56 -4.09 2.28
C GLU A 35 -5.93 -4.07 3.76
N ASP A 36 -5.72 -5.19 4.45
CA ASP A 36 -5.96 -5.24 5.89
C ASP A 36 -5.05 -4.26 6.62
N MET A 37 -3.82 -4.11 6.16
CA MET A 37 -2.88 -3.16 6.74
C MET A 37 -3.39 -1.74 6.60
N PHE A 38 -3.89 -1.38 5.41
CA PHE A 38 -4.46 -0.05 5.20
C PHE A 38 -5.64 0.19 6.14
N ASP A 39 -6.51 -0.80 6.28
CA ASP A 39 -7.68 -0.68 7.15
C ASP A 39 -7.26 -0.47 8.59
N LEU A 40 -6.26 -1.21 9.05
CA LEU A 40 -5.79 -1.06 10.42
C LEU A 40 -5.20 0.33 10.66
N ILE A 41 -4.40 0.81 9.71
CA ILE A 41 -3.79 2.13 9.82
C ILE A 41 -4.88 3.19 9.90
N ASP A 42 -5.88 3.09 9.03
CA ASP A 42 -6.98 4.05 9.01
C ASP A 42 -7.73 4.04 10.35
N PHE A 43 -8.03 2.85 10.84
CA PHE A 43 -8.73 2.68 12.12
C PHE A 43 -7.95 3.33 13.26
N ARG A 44 -6.64 3.11 13.29
CA ARG A 44 -5.81 3.65 14.37
C ARG A 44 -5.65 5.16 14.28
N LEU A 45 -5.48 5.67 13.06
CA LEU A 45 -5.28 7.11 12.88
C LEU A 45 -6.53 7.92 13.17
N GLU A 46 -7.70 7.30 13.13
CA GLU A 46 -8.93 7.97 13.56
C GLU A 46 -8.91 8.24 15.07
N ARG A 47 -8.13 7.48 15.80
CA ARG A 47 -8.10 7.56 17.25
C ARG A 47 -6.83 8.16 17.82
N GLN A 48 -5.74 8.08 17.07
CA GLN A 48 -4.44 8.57 17.53
C GLN A 48 -3.76 9.29 16.38
N PRO A 49 -3.12 10.42 16.65
CA PRO A 49 -2.42 11.14 15.59
C PRO A 49 -1.22 10.35 15.09
N CYS A 50 -0.86 10.59 13.83
CA CYS A 50 0.35 10.01 13.27
C CYS A 50 1.57 10.61 13.97
N ASN A 51 2.52 9.75 14.35
CA ASN A 51 3.75 10.21 14.98
C ASN A 51 4.91 10.28 13.99
N HIS A 52 4.57 10.32 12.69
CA HIS A 52 5.53 10.43 11.59
C HIS A 52 6.43 9.21 11.48
N SER A 53 5.90 8.05 11.86
CA SER A 53 6.59 6.78 11.69
C SER A 53 5.59 5.75 11.17
N LEU A 54 6.08 4.56 10.84
CA LEU A 54 5.25 3.47 10.36
C LEU A 54 4.82 2.54 11.48
N ARG A 55 4.56 3.08 12.67
CA ARG A 55 4.32 2.23 13.84
C ARG A 55 3.14 1.28 13.67
N PHE A 56 2.04 1.76 13.10
CA PHE A 56 0.87 0.91 12.92
C PHE A 56 1.09 -0.11 11.80
N ALA A 57 1.75 0.32 10.72
CA ALA A 57 2.10 -0.60 9.65
C ALA A 57 3.05 -1.68 10.17
N MET A 58 4.03 -1.28 10.96
CA MET A 58 4.98 -2.24 11.54
C MET A 58 4.30 -3.20 12.50
N GLN A 59 3.38 -2.70 13.30
CA GLN A 59 2.63 -3.54 14.21
C GLN A 59 1.87 -4.62 13.43
N PHE A 60 1.22 -4.23 12.35
CA PHE A 60 0.51 -5.18 11.51
C PHE A 60 1.47 -6.21 10.92
N MET A 61 2.62 -5.76 10.43
CA MET A 61 3.61 -6.67 9.85
C MET A 61 4.08 -7.72 10.86
N MET A 62 4.30 -7.28 12.09
CA MET A 62 4.75 -8.19 13.14
C MET A 62 3.68 -9.18 13.52
N GLU A 63 2.45 -8.72 13.63
CA GLU A 63 1.34 -9.59 14.02
C GLU A 63 1.01 -10.62 12.97
N ASN A 64 1.23 -10.28 11.71
CA ASN A 64 0.91 -11.17 10.60
C ASN A 64 2.13 -11.83 9.99
N ARG A 65 3.29 -11.65 10.61
CA ARG A 65 4.54 -12.28 10.20
C ARG A 65 4.89 -12.01 8.75
N LEU A 66 4.69 -10.78 8.32
CA LEU A 66 5.04 -10.37 6.99
C LEU A 66 6.53 -10.11 6.90
N ASN A 67 7.05 -10.09 5.66
CA ASN A 67 8.46 -9.80 5.44
C ASN A 67 8.68 -8.30 5.68
N PHE A 68 9.13 -7.97 6.86
CA PHE A 68 9.28 -6.60 7.33
C PHE A 68 10.11 -5.72 6.38
N PRO A 69 11.34 -6.14 6.01
CA PRO A 69 12.14 -5.28 5.13
C PRO A 69 11.49 -5.07 3.76
N LYS A 70 10.88 -6.08 3.20
CA LYS A 70 10.27 -5.96 1.88
C LYS A 70 9.06 -5.04 1.90
N VAL A 71 8.19 -5.20 2.91
CA VAL A 71 7.00 -4.36 3.00
C VAL A 71 7.40 -2.92 3.26
N THR A 72 8.33 -2.69 4.17
CA THR A 72 8.78 -1.35 4.48
C THR A 72 9.41 -0.67 3.27
N SER A 73 10.24 -1.40 2.53
CA SER A 73 10.85 -0.85 1.32
C SER A 73 9.79 -0.49 0.28
N TRP A 74 8.80 -1.34 0.11
CA TRP A 74 7.73 -1.09 -0.85
C TRP A 74 6.96 0.16 -0.46
N LEU A 75 6.63 0.31 0.82
CA LEU A 75 5.93 1.50 1.29
C LEU A 75 6.76 2.75 1.03
N ASN A 76 8.05 2.71 1.38
CA ASN A 76 8.93 3.86 1.19
C ASN A 76 9.07 4.22 -0.29
N GLU A 77 9.22 3.22 -1.15
CA GLU A 77 9.36 3.46 -2.58
C GLU A 77 8.12 4.12 -3.17
N ASN A 78 6.98 3.92 -2.54
CA ASN A 78 5.73 4.49 -3.02
C ASN A 78 5.29 5.72 -2.23
N GLY A 79 6.16 6.25 -1.40
CA GLY A 79 5.89 7.50 -0.70
C GLY A 79 5.32 7.35 0.69
N GLY A 80 5.23 6.13 1.21
CA GLY A 80 4.68 5.88 2.54
C GLY A 80 5.73 5.87 3.62
N TYR A 81 6.18 7.04 4.03
CA TYR A 81 7.23 7.15 5.04
C TYR A 81 6.71 7.14 6.46
N CYS A 82 5.42 7.32 6.62
CA CYS A 82 4.77 7.23 7.92
C CYS A 82 3.33 6.78 7.68
N ASP A 83 2.63 6.45 8.76
CA ASP A 83 1.29 5.90 8.63
C ASP A 83 0.34 6.81 7.86
N CYS A 84 0.36 8.11 8.13
CA CYS A 84 -0.54 9.01 7.42
C CYS A 84 -0.18 9.10 5.94
N LYS A 85 1.12 9.04 5.60
CA LYS A 85 1.53 9.08 4.21
C LYS A 85 1.15 7.79 3.48
N VAL A 86 1.14 6.66 4.17
CA VAL A 86 0.67 5.42 3.58
C VAL A 86 -0.77 5.60 3.11
N LEU A 87 -1.61 6.20 3.93
CA LEU A 87 -3.00 6.42 3.55
C LEU A 87 -3.14 7.44 2.44
N GLU A 88 -2.40 8.56 2.54
CA GLU A 88 -2.52 9.64 1.56
C GLU A 88 -1.91 9.29 0.21
N GLU A 89 -0.75 8.66 0.20
CA GLU A 89 0.00 8.44 -1.03
C GLU A 89 -0.21 7.08 -1.64
N ILE A 90 -0.57 6.10 -0.85
CA ILE A 90 -0.67 4.73 -1.35
C ILE A 90 -2.11 4.22 -1.30
N ALA A 91 -2.71 4.20 -0.13
CA ALA A 91 -4.02 3.61 0.02
C ALA A 91 -5.08 4.35 -0.78
N SER A 92 -4.99 5.67 -0.87
CA SER A 92 -5.98 6.43 -1.63
C SER A 92 -5.98 6.01 -3.10
N LYS A 93 -4.80 5.83 -3.68
CA LYS A 93 -4.68 5.42 -5.08
C LYS A 93 -5.05 3.96 -5.27
N TRP A 94 -4.70 3.13 -4.28
CA TRP A 94 -5.05 1.72 -4.29
C TRP A 94 -6.56 1.55 -4.32
N TRP A 95 -7.27 2.19 -3.40
CA TRP A 95 -8.72 2.06 -3.33
C TRP A 95 -9.40 2.67 -4.54
N ALA A 96 -8.87 3.78 -5.07
CA ALA A 96 -9.43 4.40 -6.26
C ALA A 96 -9.40 3.43 -7.44
N LYS A 97 -8.39 2.57 -7.50
CA LYS A 97 -8.27 1.61 -8.60
C LYS A 97 -9.08 0.35 -8.33
N PHE A 98 -8.90 -0.24 -7.15
CA PHE A 98 -9.48 -1.55 -6.88
C PHE A 98 -10.95 -1.49 -6.51
N ASP A 99 -11.40 -0.42 -5.90
CA ASP A 99 -12.83 -0.25 -5.64
C ASP A 99 -13.61 -0.17 -6.94
N VAL A 100 -13.09 0.58 -7.91
CA VAL A 100 -13.74 0.71 -9.22
C VAL A 100 -13.83 -0.66 -9.89
N LEU A 101 -12.75 -1.45 -9.82
CA LEU A 101 -12.74 -2.76 -10.42
C LEU A 101 -13.77 -3.70 -9.77
N GLU A 102 -13.94 -3.58 -8.47
CA GLU A 102 -14.91 -4.41 -7.77
C GLU A 102 -16.34 -4.02 -8.15
N ASP A 103 -16.57 -2.73 -8.32
CA ASP A 103 -17.89 -2.26 -8.74
C ASP A 103 -18.27 -2.74 -10.13
N ASP A 104 -17.27 -2.93 -10.99
CA ASP A 104 -17.51 -3.34 -12.37
C ASP A 104 -18.02 -4.77 -12.49
N GLU A 105 -17.96 -5.53 -11.42
CA GLU A 105 -18.36 -6.93 -11.48
C GLU A 105 -19.87 -7.11 -11.47
N ASP A 106 -20.60 -6.11 -11.18
CA ASP A 106 -22.07 -6.21 -11.16
C ASP A 106 -22.68 -6.29 -12.57
#